data_aa09087654fa51e79601b53624e152af
#
_entry.id   aa09087654fa51e79601b53624e152af
#
_cell.length_a   1.000
_cell.length_b   1.000
_cell.length_c   1.000
_cell.angle_alpha   90.00
_cell.angle_beta   90.00
_cell.angle_gamma   90.00
#
_symmetry.space_group_name_H-M   'P 1'
#
loop_
_entity.id
_entity.type
_entity.pdbx_description
1 polymer ?
#
loop_
_entity_poly.entity_id
_entity_poly.type
_entity_poly.pdbx_seq_one_letter_code
_entity_poly.pdbx_strand_id
1 'polypeptide(L)'
;THKVSRLVGDLDLFARIHKVQDKDSKRPIPWDTAPMQEKIFKAVEAGHKRIACIKARQVYCTTGCKMVLHHMAYTTPHAAMHAVVSMRADSASMLLDDNRRWLEDPPALLQRPIKTKARNNIVYEDTGASIRSFTSRSATGLRSFTPVAAIISEAAFAPDLEEVIAQADAAVGDGLLIIESTADNPADFFSQLIRGAPENGWHLITMWWWEHPAYCDPPDMVPADFESTLSDYEKQIREDYALTLGQLHWRRRTEKRIGSSYKFRREYPGNLDDCFLDREGGFFEDELLGDIHVVEHNLHGNQHGREIEPPHPHDRYVIGVDIGGGVGGDYSALCVVSVSTRQVVYTERNNRITPAAWAHRVIQVASRYNQALVLGESNNHGHAFLLEATTCGYRNLWANPRTGKPWVTTLQSKLDAFDTLRESLQIIQILDRPTWLELRSLTIPQGKVAPEAPKGGHDDAAMACALAYRCLRDIPPSWRTQAVVSQRTRIDDLIAASRARRIRSSALPF
;
A
#
# COMPACT_ATOMS: atom_id res chain seq x y z
N THR A 1 -44.45 17.14 5.38
CA THR A 1 -43.89 16.73 4.08
C THR A 1 -42.48 17.32 3.82
N HIS A 2 -42.27 18.62 4.01
CA HIS A 2 -40.97 19.27 3.74
C HIS A 2 -39.83 18.78 4.65
N LYS A 3 -40.13 18.53 5.93
CA LYS A 3 -39.12 17.96 6.89
C LYS A 3 -38.69 16.53 6.52
N VAL A 4 -39.61 15.69 6.08
CA VAL A 4 -39.31 14.32 5.65
C VAL A 4 -38.47 14.32 4.36
N SER A 5 -38.81 15.17 3.38
CA SER A 5 -38.05 15.30 2.14
C SER A 5 -36.61 15.74 2.40
N ARG A 6 -36.38 16.66 3.34
CA ARG A 6 -35.02 17.07 3.73
C ARG A 6 -34.23 15.95 4.43
N LEU A 7 -34.86 15.22 5.36
CA LEU A 7 -34.26 14.09 6.06
C LEU A 7 -33.87 12.95 5.11
N VAL A 8 -34.70 12.68 4.12
CA VAL A 8 -34.49 11.62 3.15
C VAL A 8 -33.52 12.06 2.05
N GLY A 9 -33.37 13.35 1.78
CA GLY A 9 -32.48 13.93 0.79
C GLY A 9 -31.02 14.09 1.26
N ASP A 10 -30.75 13.91 2.56
CA ASP A 10 -29.43 14.08 3.18
C ASP A 10 -29.06 12.78 3.91
N LEU A 11 -28.00 12.13 3.46
CA LEU A 11 -27.60 10.82 3.96
C LEU A 11 -27.15 10.85 5.42
N ASP A 12 -26.45 11.92 5.85
CA ASP A 12 -26.01 12.06 7.24
C ASP A 12 -27.19 12.30 8.18
N LEU A 13 -28.13 13.18 7.81
CA LEU A 13 -29.35 13.41 8.57
C LEU A 13 -30.20 12.14 8.64
N PHE A 14 -30.29 11.39 7.53
CA PHE A 14 -30.99 10.10 7.52
C PHE A 14 -30.34 9.09 8.45
N ALA A 15 -29.01 9.03 8.49
CA ALA A 15 -28.28 8.14 9.40
C ALA A 15 -28.53 8.49 10.87
N ARG A 16 -28.45 9.77 11.25
CA ARG A 16 -28.59 10.28 12.63
C ARG A 16 -29.94 10.01 13.30
N ILE A 17 -30.96 9.69 12.54
CA ILE A 17 -32.25 9.27 13.10
C ILE A 17 -32.33 7.79 13.45
N HIS A 18 -31.31 7.01 13.13
CA HIS A 18 -31.21 5.59 13.46
C HIS A 18 -30.36 5.38 14.71
N LYS A 19 -30.39 4.15 15.21
CA LYS A 19 -29.51 3.70 16.30
C LYS A 19 -28.52 2.67 15.80
N VAL A 20 -27.33 2.66 16.37
CA VAL A 20 -26.33 1.64 16.14
C VAL A 20 -26.09 0.83 17.41
N GLN A 21 -25.63 -0.40 17.26
CA GLN A 21 -25.23 -1.19 18.39
C GLN A 21 -23.85 -0.76 18.86
N ASP A 22 -23.78 -0.27 20.10
CA ASP A 22 -22.49 0.01 20.73
C ASP A 22 -21.66 -1.25 20.84
N LYS A 23 -20.39 -1.11 20.51
CA LYS A 23 -19.44 -2.24 20.44
C LYS A 23 -19.19 -2.88 21.80
N ASP A 24 -19.08 -2.08 22.84
CA ASP A 24 -18.68 -2.51 24.17
C ASP A 24 -19.89 -2.92 25.02
N SER A 25 -20.88 -2.05 25.14
CA SER A 25 -22.09 -2.30 25.93
C SER A 25 -23.11 -3.23 25.25
N LYS A 26 -22.98 -3.44 23.93
CA LYS A 26 -23.96 -4.16 23.09
C LYS A 26 -25.38 -3.56 23.13
N ARG A 27 -25.53 -2.31 23.55
CA ARG A 27 -26.80 -1.60 23.60
C ARG A 27 -27.00 -0.71 22.39
N PRO A 28 -28.25 -0.48 21.96
CA PRO A 28 -28.51 0.51 20.93
C PRO A 28 -28.20 1.92 21.44
N ILE A 29 -27.36 2.64 20.74
CA ILE A 29 -27.03 4.05 20.98
C ILE A 29 -27.45 4.90 19.77
N PRO A 30 -27.76 6.20 19.94
CA PRO A 30 -27.99 7.08 18.81
C PRO A 30 -26.83 7.05 17.84
N TRP A 31 -27.13 7.19 16.53
CA TRP A 31 -26.10 7.31 15.52
C TRP A 31 -25.33 8.63 15.73
N ASP A 32 -24.03 8.51 15.86
CA ASP A 32 -23.10 9.62 15.76
C ASP A 32 -22.11 9.31 14.62
N THR A 33 -22.08 10.18 13.60
CA THR A 33 -21.36 9.89 12.37
C THR A 33 -19.85 9.95 12.60
N ALA A 34 -19.21 8.79 12.51
CA ALA A 34 -17.76 8.68 12.66
C ALA A 34 -17.03 9.25 11.41
N PRO A 35 -15.76 9.68 11.56
CA PRO A 35 -15.01 10.29 10.45
C PRO A 35 -14.97 9.45 9.16
N MET A 36 -14.84 8.14 9.27
CA MET A 36 -14.89 7.25 8.10
C MET A 36 -16.23 7.23 7.40
N GLN A 37 -17.32 7.26 8.16
CA GLN A 37 -18.68 7.31 7.62
C GLN A 37 -18.93 8.64 6.89
N GLU A 38 -18.45 9.73 7.46
CA GLU A 38 -18.55 11.06 6.84
C GLU A 38 -17.82 11.10 5.48
N LYS A 39 -16.61 10.53 5.40
CA LYS A 39 -15.86 10.41 4.14
C LYS A 39 -16.65 9.62 3.09
N ILE A 40 -17.26 8.49 3.48
CA ILE A 40 -18.07 7.66 2.58
C ILE A 40 -19.31 8.43 2.12
N PHE A 41 -20.04 9.08 3.02
CA PHE A 41 -21.26 9.81 2.69
C PHE A 41 -20.95 10.95 1.72
N LYS A 42 -19.92 11.76 1.99
CA LYS A 42 -19.45 12.83 1.08
C LYS A 42 -19.10 12.31 -0.30
N ALA A 43 -18.40 11.18 -0.39
CA ALA A 43 -18.02 10.59 -1.68
C ALA A 43 -19.25 10.13 -2.48
N VAL A 44 -20.23 9.52 -1.82
CA VAL A 44 -21.49 9.11 -2.45
C VAL A 44 -22.31 10.33 -2.91
N GLU A 45 -22.42 11.36 -2.09
CA GLU A 45 -23.12 12.61 -2.42
C GLU A 45 -22.43 13.39 -3.53
N ALA A 46 -21.09 13.35 -3.60
CA ALA A 46 -20.31 13.89 -4.71
C ALA A 46 -20.48 13.11 -6.03
N GLY A 47 -21.20 11.98 -6.01
CA GLY A 47 -21.54 11.21 -7.21
C GLY A 47 -20.48 10.20 -7.62
N HIS A 48 -19.48 9.91 -6.79
CA HIS A 48 -18.51 8.83 -7.09
C HIS A 48 -19.21 7.48 -7.16
N LYS A 49 -18.96 6.74 -8.24
CA LYS A 49 -19.61 5.44 -8.54
C LYS A 49 -18.73 4.24 -8.23
N ARG A 50 -17.43 4.41 -8.18
CA ARG A 50 -16.45 3.39 -7.81
C ARG A 50 -15.66 3.91 -6.63
N ILE A 51 -15.90 3.33 -5.45
CA ILE A 51 -15.30 3.78 -4.19
C ILE A 51 -14.53 2.62 -3.58
N ALA A 52 -13.25 2.83 -3.33
CA ALA A 52 -12.37 1.88 -2.66
C ALA A 52 -11.95 2.43 -1.30
N CYS A 53 -12.22 1.67 -0.24
CA CYS A 53 -11.90 2.07 1.13
C CYS A 53 -10.81 1.18 1.72
N ILE A 54 -9.68 1.78 2.10
CA ILE A 54 -8.67 1.13 2.92
C ILE A 54 -8.61 1.81 4.30
N LYS A 55 -8.57 1.01 5.34
CA LYS A 55 -8.88 1.51 6.67
C LYS A 55 -8.15 0.77 7.79
N ALA A 56 -7.97 1.45 8.91
CA ALA A 56 -7.70 0.81 10.19
C ALA A 56 -8.92 -0.03 10.64
N ARG A 57 -8.68 -0.98 11.52
CA ARG A 57 -9.73 -1.85 12.06
C ARG A 57 -10.74 -1.06 12.88
N GLN A 58 -12.02 -1.44 12.82
CA GLN A 58 -13.10 -0.95 13.69
C GLN A 58 -13.37 0.57 13.64
N VAL A 59 -13.26 1.18 12.48
CA VAL A 59 -13.53 2.61 12.24
C VAL A 59 -14.93 2.86 11.66
N TYR A 60 -15.86 1.94 11.86
CA TYR A 60 -17.27 2.00 11.42
C TYR A 60 -17.50 2.07 9.90
N CYS A 61 -16.51 1.67 9.09
CA CYS A 61 -16.59 1.68 7.64
C CYS A 61 -17.75 0.82 7.11
N THR A 62 -17.79 -0.46 7.47
CA THR A 62 -18.84 -1.41 7.04
C THR A 62 -20.23 -0.94 7.45
N THR A 63 -20.38 -0.33 8.64
CA THR A 63 -21.65 0.23 9.11
C THR A 63 -22.07 1.43 8.26
N GLY A 64 -21.12 2.30 7.89
CA GLY A 64 -21.36 3.42 6.97
C GLY A 64 -21.81 2.95 5.59
N CYS A 65 -21.11 1.97 5.01
CA CYS A 65 -21.50 1.39 3.72
C CYS A 65 -22.90 0.76 3.76
N LYS A 66 -23.24 0.04 4.84
CA LYS A 66 -24.58 -0.52 5.02
C LYS A 66 -25.66 0.56 5.13
N MET A 67 -25.36 1.70 5.77
CA MET A 67 -26.27 2.83 5.84
C MET A 67 -26.50 3.46 4.46
N VAL A 68 -25.47 3.54 3.62
CA VAL A 68 -25.62 3.98 2.21
C VAL A 68 -26.63 3.08 1.48
N LEU A 69 -26.48 1.76 1.55
CA LEU A 69 -27.43 0.85 0.91
C LEU A 69 -28.83 0.94 1.50
N HIS A 70 -28.93 1.11 2.83
CA HIS A 70 -30.22 1.29 3.51
C HIS A 70 -30.92 2.55 3.02
N HIS A 71 -30.22 3.66 2.96
CA HIS A 71 -30.74 4.92 2.45
C HIS A 71 -31.15 4.81 0.98
N MET A 72 -30.32 4.22 0.13
CA MET A 72 -30.64 4.01 -1.29
C MET A 72 -31.86 3.12 -1.47
N ALA A 73 -31.96 2.00 -0.76
CA ALA A 73 -33.12 1.11 -0.84
C ALA A 73 -34.39 1.80 -0.31
N TYR A 74 -34.26 2.63 0.72
CA TYR A 74 -35.36 3.41 1.28
C TYR A 74 -35.85 4.50 0.31
N THR A 75 -34.95 5.17 -0.41
CA THR A 75 -35.27 6.31 -1.29
C THR A 75 -35.65 5.90 -2.70
N THR A 76 -35.33 4.69 -3.12
CA THR A 76 -35.64 4.20 -4.46
C THR A 76 -37.14 4.01 -4.65
N PRO A 77 -37.78 4.68 -5.66
CA PRO A 77 -39.24 4.69 -5.84
C PRO A 77 -39.78 3.46 -6.62
N HIS A 78 -38.92 2.53 -7.02
CA HIS A 78 -39.28 1.37 -7.83
C HIS A 78 -38.51 0.11 -7.36
N ALA A 79 -38.89 -1.04 -7.86
CA ALA A 79 -38.22 -2.29 -7.57
C ALA A 79 -36.75 -2.24 -8.07
N ALA A 80 -35.82 -2.15 -7.13
CA ALA A 80 -34.39 -2.16 -7.38
C ALA A 80 -33.69 -3.01 -6.32
N MET A 81 -32.63 -3.69 -6.72
CA MET A 81 -31.85 -4.52 -5.80
C MET A 81 -30.57 -3.80 -5.38
N HIS A 82 -30.24 -3.92 -4.11
CA HIS A 82 -28.99 -3.48 -3.51
C HIS A 82 -28.29 -4.72 -2.95
N ALA A 83 -26.99 -4.88 -3.26
CA ALA A 83 -26.25 -6.11 -2.94
C ALA A 83 -25.20 -5.87 -1.87
N VAL A 84 -25.06 -6.83 -0.94
CA VAL A 84 -23.92 -6.91 -0.03
C VAL A 84 -23.21 -8.23 -0.28
N VAL A 85 -21.92 -8.16 -0.63
CA VAL A 85 -21.07 -9.33 -0.85
C VAL A 85 -20.08 -9.47 0.30
N SER A 86 -19.98 -10.65 0.86
CA SER A 86 -19.01 -11.00 1.92
C SER A 86 -18.34 -12.33 1.63
N MET A 87 -17.20 -12.56 2.29
CA MET A 87 -16.38 -13.77 2.16
C MET A 87 -17.10 -15.06 2.51
N ARG A 88 -17.91 -15.03 3.58
CA ARG A 88 -18.56 -16.20 4.21
C ARG A 88 -20.06 -16.00 4.29
N ALA A 89 -20.82 -17.08 4.14
CA ALA A 89 -22.28 -17.06 4.22
C ALA A 89 -22.77 -16.50 5.57
N ASP A 90 -22.11 -16.89 6.68
CA ASP A 90 -22.46 -16.39 8.00
C ASP A 90 -22.19 -14.88 8.12
N SER A 91 -21.05 -14.41 7.64
CA SER A 91 -20.74 -12.98 7.61
C SER A 91 -21.69 -12.20 6.71
N ALA A 92 -22.04 -12.74 5.53
CA ALA A 92 -22.98 -12.11 4.62
C ALA A 92 -24.36 -11.90 5.26
N SER A 93 -24.87 -12.90 5.98
CA SER A 93 -26.15 -12.76 6.67
C SER A 93 -26.10 -11.78 7.84
N MET A 94 -24.99 -11.75 8.59
CA MET A 94 -24.78 -10.82 9.71
C MET A 94 -24.66 -9.35 9.22
N LEU A 95 -24.18 -9.15 7.99
CA LEU A 95 -24.13 -7.80 7.41
C LEU A 95 -25.52 -7.15 7.26
N LEU A 96 -26.59 -7.93 7.11
CA LEU A 96 -27.96 -7.42 7.08
C LEU A 96 -28.61 -7.25 8.46
N ASP A 97 -27.96 -7.65 9.56
CA ASP A 97 -28.54 -7.50 10.90
C ASP A 97 -28.77 -6.05 11.29
N ASP A 98 -27.84 -5.14 10.92
CA ASP A 98 -28.03 -3.72 11.17
C ASP A 98 -29.23 -3.18 10.36
N ASN A 99 -29.32 -3.52 9.08
CA ASN A 99 -30.43 -3.13 8.23
C ASN A 99 -31.77 -3.65 8.79
N ARG A 100 -31.81 -4.86 9.33
CA ARG A 100 -33.00 -5.41 9.98
C ARG A 100 -33.38 -4.62 11.22
N ARG A 101 -32.40 -4.28 12.09
CA ARG A 101 -32.63 -3.46 13.29
C ARG A 101 -33.14 -2.07 12.95
N TRP A 102 -32.59 -1.43 11.94
CA TRP A 102 -33.05 -0.11 11.47
C TRP A 102 -34.50 -0.15 10.96
N LEU A 103 -34.97 -1.30 10.47
CA LEU A 103 -36.34 -1.52 10.04
C LEU A 103 -37.28 -1.97 11.19
N GLU A 104 -36.73 -2.42 12.31
CA GLU A 104 -37.51 -2.85 13.49
C GLU A 104 -37.92 -1.66 14.38
N ASP A 105 -37.04 -0.69 14.51
CA ASP A 105 -37.26 0.50 15.36
C ASP A 105 -36.99 1.80 14.54
N PRO A 106 -37.69 2.00 13.38
CA PRO A 106 -37.52 3.22 12.63
C PRO A 106 -38.31 4.32 13.32
N PRO A 107 -37.90 5.59 13.20
CA PRO A 107 -38.77 6.73 13.59
C PRO A 107 -40.15 6.63 12.93
N ALA A 108 -41.19 6.96 13.63
CA ALA A 108 -42.56 6.83 13.13
C ALA A 108 -42.81 7.44 11.75
N LEU A 109 -42.08 8.52 11.42
CA LEU A 109 -42.15 9.22 10.11
C LEU A 109 -41.49 8.40 8.96
N LEU A 110 -40.67 7.38 9.27
CA LEU A 110 -39.93 6.59 8.31
C LEU A 110 -40.36 5.11 8.28
N GLN A 111 -41.47 4.77 8.94
CA GLN A 111 -42.01 3.42 8.89
C GLN A 111 -42.49 3.11 7.47
N ARG A 112 -42.03 2.00 6.93
CA ARG A 112 -42.45 1.47 5.63
C ARG A 112 -42.81 -0.01 5.75
N PRO A 113 -43.82 -0.49 5.04
CA PRO A 113 -44.21 -1.88 5.07
C PRO A 113 -43.10 -2.76 4.45
N ILE A 114 -42.81 -3.88 5.10
CA ILE A 114 -41.80 -4.85 4.68
C ILE A 114 -42.49 -6.15 4.26
N LYS A 115 -42.33 -6.50 2.98
CA LYS A 115 -42.86 -7.75 2.39
C LYS A 115 -42.08 -8.98 2.83
N THR A 116 -40.75 -8.86 2.88
CA THR A 116 -39.86 -9.97 3.21
C THR A 116 -38.75 -9.50 4.14
N LYS A 117 -38.55 -10.21 5.23
CA LYS A 117 -37.49 -9.99 6.21
C LYS A 117 -36.74 -11.30 6.50
N ALA A 118 -36.22 -11.90 5.41
CA ALA A 118 -35.43 -13.13 5.50
C ALA A 118 -33.98 -12.83 5.94
N ARG A 119 -33.24 -13.89 6.34
CA ARG A 119 -31.86 -13.76 6.80
C ARG A 119 -30.93 -13.11 5.76
N ASN A 120 -31.15 -13.33 4.49
CA ASN A 120 -30.32 -12.86 3.37
C ASN A 120 -31.04 -11.94 2.39
N ASN A 121 -32.30 -11.54 2.72
CA ASN A 121 -33.09 -10.71 1.82
C ASN A 121 -34.11 -9.87 2.60
N ILE A 122 -34.12 -8.58 2.34
CA ILE A 122 -35.11 -7.60 2.86
C ILE A 122 -35.79 -7.01 1.62
N VAL A 123 -37.12 -6.96 1.60
CA VAL A 123 -37.93 -6.41 0.49
C VAL A 123 -38.96 -5.45 1.03
N TYR A 124 -38.95 -4.20 0.57
CA TYR A 124 -40.00 -3.22 0.84
C TYR A 124 -41.28 -3.58 0.06
N GLU A 125 -42.42 -3.53 0.73
CA GLU A 125 -43.70 -3.93 0.10
C GLU A 125 -44.18 -2.93 -0.93
N ASP A 126 -44.07 -1.65 -0.61
CA ASP A 126 -44.61 -0.52 -1.39
C ASP A 126 -43.83 -0.29 -2.71
N THR A 127 -42.53 -0.47 -2.75
CA THR A 127 -41.69 -0.26 -3.96
C THR A 127 -41.15 -1.53 -4.58
N GLY A 128 -41.05 -2.61 -3.81
CA GLY A 128 -40.33 -3.81 -4.22
C GLY A 128 -38.81 -3.64 -4.17
N ALA A 129 -38.28 -2.50 -3.70
CA ALA A 129 -36.85 -2.32 -3.49
C ALA A 129 -36.33 -3.36 -2.47
N SER A 130 -35.11 -3.85 -2.68
CA SER A 130 -34.57 -4.94 -1.85
C SER A 130 -33.11 -4.75 -1.53
N ILE A 131 -32.70 -5.30 -0.35
CA ILE A 131 -31.31 -5.46 0.05
C ILE A 131 -31.04 -6.96 0.19
N ARG A 132 -30.05 -7.49 -0.56
CA ARG A 132 -29.71 -8.91 -0.57
C ARG A 132 -28.24 -9.13 -0.25
N SER A 133 -27.96 -10.19 0.52
CA SER A 133 -26.58 -10.59 0.81
C SER A 133 -26.16 -11.81 -0.01
N PHE A 134 -24.91 -11.77 -0.46
CA PHE A 134 -24.26 -12.81 -1.27
C PHE A 134 -22.91 -13.17 -0.63
N THR A 135 -22.41 -14.37 -0.94
CA THR A 135 -21.03 -14.72 -0.62
C THR A 135 -20.14 -14.48 -1.84
N SER A 136 -18.83 -14.29 -1.64
CA SER A 136 -17.86 -14.18 -2.73
C SER A 136 -17.90 -15.42 -3.66
N ARG A 137 -18.07 -16.62 -3.10
CA ARG A 137 -18.24 -17.86 -3.88
C ARG A 137 -19.54 -17.92 -4.66
N SER A 138 -20.58 -17.23 -4.22
CA SER A 138 -21.86 -17.10 -4.91
C SER A 138 -21.99 -15.76 -5.66
N ALA A 139 -20.92 -14.98 -5.77
CA ALA A 139 -20.89 -13.74 -6.58
C ALA A 139 -21.16 -14.02 -8.08
N THR A 140 -20.93 -15.25 -8.55
CA THR A 140 -21.47 -15.72 -9.82
C THR A 140 -23.01 -15.57 -9.89
N GLY A 141 -23.71 -15.57 -8.75
CA GLY A 141 -25.12 -15.26 -8.65
C GLY A 141 -25.47 -13.79 -8.93
N LEU A 142 -24.53 -12.84 -8.77
CA LEU A 142 -24.77 -11.44 -9.15
C LEU A 142 -25.00 -11.28 -10.65
N ARG A 143 -24.41 -12.13 -11.50
CA ARG A 143 -24.64 -12.14 -12.96
C ARG A 143 -26.11 -12.33 -13.35
N SER A 144 -26.90 -12.96 -12.49
CA SER A 144 -28.34 -13.15 -12.72
C SER A 144 -29.19 -11.96 -12.25
N PHE A 145 -28.57 -10.92 -11.70
CA PHE A 145 -29.24 -9.74 -11.16
C PHE A 145 -28.56 -8.47 -11.67
N THR A 146 -29.30 -7.37 -11.66
CA THR A 146 -28.81 -6.02 -11.98
C THR A 146 -28.99 -5.12 -10.76
N PRO A 147 -28.08 -5.21 -9.76
CA PRO A 147 -28.17 -4.33 -8.61
C PRO A 147 -27.82 -2.88 -8.99
N VAL A 148 -28.56 -1.91 -8.43
CA VAL A 148 -28.24 -0.48 -8.60
C VAL A 148 -27.10 -0.02 -7.69
N ALA A 149 -26.80 -0.82 -6.68
CA ALA A 149 -25.64 -0.60 -5.80
C ALA A 149 -25.15 -1.93 -5.22
N ALA A 150 -23.84 -2.06 -5.03
CA ALA A 150 -23.22 -3.17 -4.36
C ALA A 150 -22.10 -2.75 -3.43
N ILE A 151 -21.93 -3.52 -2.33
CA ILE A 151 -20.80 -3.40 -1.41
C ILE A 151 -20.09 -4.74 -1.36
N ILE A 152 -18.75 -4.72 -1.46
CA ILE A 152 -17.89 -5.87 -1.20
C ILE A 152 -17.14 -5.60 0.11
N SER A 153 -17.52 -6.32 1.16
CA SER A 153 -16.96 -6.16 2.51
C SER A 153 -15.81 -7.14 2.74
N GLU A 154 -14.77 -6.67 3.41
CA GLU A 154 -13.53 -7.41 3.68
C GLU A 154 -12.87 -7.92 2.38
N ALA A 155 -12.80 -7.03 1.38
CA ALA A 155 -12.42 -7.36 0.00
C ALA A 155 -11.02 -8.01 -0.11
N ALA A 156 -10.01 -7.54 0.65
CA ALA A 156 -8.65 -8.10 0.62
C ALA A 156 -8.60 -9.60 0.95
N PHE A 157 -9.59 -10.11 1.69
CA PHE A 157 -9.67 -11.53 2.08
C PHE A 157 -10.50 -12.38 1.11
N ALA A 158 -11.00 -11.79 0.00
CA ALA A 158 -11.78 -12.52 -0.99
C ALA A 158 -10.88 -13.42 -1.83
N PRO A 159 -11.12 -14.75 -1.89
CA PRO A 159 -10.54 -15.57 -2.93
C PRO A 159 -10.99 -15.03 -4.28
N ASP A 160 -10.08 -14.97 -5.25
CA ASP A 160 -10.37 -14.53 -6.62
C ASP A 160 -11.04 -13.14 -6.70
N LEU A 161 -10.57 -12.17 -5.88
CA LEU A 161 -11.15 -10.83 -5.76
C LEU A 161 -11.29 -10.13 -7.13
N GLU A 162 -10.32 -10.29 -8.02
CA GLU A 162 -10.35 -9.72 -9.36
C GLU A 162 -11.63 -10.13 -10.11
N GLU A 163 -11.94 -11.42 -10.11
CA GLU A 163 -13.15 -11.95 -10.74
C GLU A 163 -14.43 -11.49 -10.03
N VAL A 164 -14.40 -11.42 -8.68
CA VAL A 164 -15.53 -10.92 -7.88
C VAL A 164 -15.83 -9.45 -8.21
N ILE A 165 -14.81 -8.62 -8.33
CA ILE A 165 -14.97 -7.20 -8.69
C ILE A 165 -15.45 -7.07 -10.14
N ALA A 166 -14.85 -7.79 -11.08
CA ALA A 166 -15.26 -7.75 -12.49
C ALA A 166 -16.74 -8.12 -12.65
N GLN A 167 -17.21 -9.15 -11.94
CA GLN A 167 -18.61 -9.56 -11.95
C GLN A 167 -19.53 -8.51 -11.29
N ALA A 168 -19.13 -7.96 -10.16
CA ALA A 168 -19.91 -6.95 -9.46
C ALA A 168 -20.01 -5.66 -10.29
N ASP A 169 -18.90 -5.23 -10.89
CA ASP A 169 -18.81 -4.05 -11.73
C ASP A 169 -19.72 -4.16 -12.97
N ALA A 170 -19.65 -5.30 -13.65
CA ALA A 170 -20.53 -5.59 -14.80
C ALA A 170 -22.01 -5.67 -14.40
N ALA A 171 -22.33 -6.22 -13.22
CA ALA A 171 -23.71 -6.36 -12.76
C ALA A 171 -24.31 -5.00 -12.33
N VAL A 172 -23.52 -4.14 -11.71
CA VAL A 172 -23.93 -2.81 -11.23
C VAL A 172 -24.03 -1.79 -12.38
N GLY A 173 -23.22 -1.94 -13.44
CA GLY A 173 -23.17 -0.98 -14.55
C GLY A 173 -22.84 0.43 -14.07
N ASP A 174 -23.70 1.41 -14.38
CA ASP A 174 -23.55 2.82 -13.95
C ASP A 174 -23.94 3.08 -12.49
N GLY A 175 -24.30 2.05 -11.74
CA GLY A 175 -24.65 2.13 -10.34
C GLY A 175 -23.43 2.29 -9.42
N LEU A 176 -23.66 2.21 -8.12
CA LEU A 176 -22.64 2.39 -7.09
C LEU A 176 -21.96 1.06 -6.73
N LEU A 177 -20.63 1.02 -6.77
CA LEU A 177 -19.85 -0.10 -6.22
C LEU A 177 -18.87 0.43 -5.18
N ILE A 178 -19.02 -0.06 -3.94
CA ILE A 178 -18.09 0.22 -2.84
C ILE A 178 -17.35 -1.06 -2.47
N ILE A 179 -16.04 -1.01 -2.40
CA ILE A 179 -15.22 -2.07 -1.82
C ILE A 179 -14.54 -1.55 -0.56
N GLU A 180 -14.49 -2.36 0.49
CA GLU A 180 -13.83 -1.95 1.74
C GLU A 180 -13.08 -3.11 2.38
N SER A 181 -11.89 -2.82 2.89
CA SER A 181 -11.09 -3.79 3.66
C SER A 181 -10.04 -3.12 4.54
N THR A 182 -9.54 -3.85 5.53
CA THR A 182 -8.15 -3.69 6.02
C THR A 182 -7.20 -4.30 4.99
N ALA A 183 -5.92 -3.93 5.04
CA ALA A 183 -4.89 -4.55 4.20
C ALA A 183 -4.66 -6.02 4.62
N ASP A 184 -4.32 -6.87 3.66
CA ASP A 184 -3.90 -8.25 3.91
C ASP A 184 -2.55 -8.54 3.26
N ASN A 185 -2.48 -8.64 1.95
CA ASN A 185 -1.26 -9.00 1.22
C ASN A 185 -0.85 -7.86 0.27
N PRO A 186 0.42 -7.39 0.34
CA PRO A 186 0.91 -6.30 -0.51
C PRO A 186 0.90 -6.62 -2.02
N ALA A 187 0.86 -7.91 -2.38
CA ALA A 187 0.86 -8.38 -3.76
C ALA A 187 -0.52 -8.79 -4.27
N ASP A 188 -1.58 -8.72 -3.47
CA ASP A 188 -2.92 -9.08 -3.88
C ASP A 188 -3.57 -8.04 -4.81
N PHE A 189 -4.69 -8.43 -5.42
CA PHE A 189 -5.43 -7.55 -6.32
C PHE A 189 -5.98 -6.32 -5.61
N PHE A 190 -6.40 -6.43 -4.35
CA PHE A 190 -6.87 -5.29 -3.56
C PHE A 190 -5.78 -4.23 -3.40
N SER A 191 -4.57 -4.66 -3.06
CA SER A 191 -3.40 -3.78 -2.92
C SER A 191 -3.05 -3.08 -4.22
N GLN A 192 -3.10 -3.80 -5.35
CA GLN A 192 -2.87 -3.22 -6.69
C GLN A 192 -3.94 -2.19 -7.03
N LEU A 193 -5.21 -2.48 -6.75
CA LEU A 193 -6.32 -1.58 -7.00
C LEU A 193 -6.20 -0.29 -6.17
N ILE A 194 -5.89 -0.40 -4.88
CA ILE A 194 -5.71 0.74 -3.97
C ILE A 194 -4.53 1.62 -4.40
N ARG A 195 -3.40 1.02 -4.78
CA ARG A 195 -2.23 1.76 -5.25
C ARG A 195 -2.43 2.42 -6.61
N GLY A 196 -3.27 1.83 -7.46
CA GLY A 196 -3.60 2.38 -8.78
C GLY A 196 -4.66 3.47 -8.75
N ALA A 197 -5.29 3.76 -7.61
CA ALA A 197 -6.29 4.82 -7.51
C ALA A 197 -5.62 6.23 -7.39
N PRO A 198 -6.17 7.24 -8.03
CA PRO A 198 -7.42 7.28 -8.80
C PRO A 198 -7.28 6.93 -10.29
N GLU A 199 -6.06 6.66 -10.81
CA GLU A 199 -5.77 6.47 -12.23
C GLU A 199 -6.55 5.29 -12.85
N ASN A 200 -6.91 4.30 -12.02
CA ASN A 200 -7.74 3.15 -12.42
C ASN A 200 -9.27 3.43 -12.35
N GLY A 201 -9.68 4.67 -12.12
CA GLY A 201 -11.08 5.09 -12.06
C GLY A 201 -11.77 4.87 -10.70
N TRP A 202 -11.04 4.47 -9.66
CA TRP A 202 -11.57 4.32 -8.31
C TRP A 202 -11.30 5.56 -7.46
N HIS A 203 -12.33 6.03 -6.76
CA HIS A 203 -12.19 7.04 -5.71
C HIS A 203 -11.69 6.37 -4.43
N LEU A 204 -10.48 6.72 -3.99
CA LEU A 204 -9.85 6.14 -2.81
C LEU A 204 -10.25 6.91 -1.55
N ILE A 205 -10.79 6.18 -0.57
CA ILE A 205 -11.01 6.67 0.79
C ILE A 205 -10.07 5.93 1.73
N THR A 206 -9.30 6.68 2.49
CA THR A 206 -8.39 6.16 3.51
C THR A 206 -8.88 6.52 4.91
N MET A 207 -8.61 5.66 5.89
CA MET A 207 -8.85 5.96 7.31
C MET A 207 -7.72 5.36 8.13
N TRP A 208 -6.80 6.21 8.53
CA TRP A 208 -5.65 5.84 9.33
C TRP A 208 -6.01 5.75 10.80
N TRP A 209 -5.26 4.95 11.58
CA TRP A 209 -5.56 4.77 13.00
C TRP A 209 -5.61 6.09 13.77
N TRP A 210 -4.73 7.02 13.45
CA TRP A 210 -4.63 8.31 14.13
C TRP A 210 -5.74 9.30 13.78
N GLU A 211 -6.50 9.07 12.73
CA GLU A 211 -7.69 9.86 12.40
C GLU A 211 -8.92 9.47 13.26
N HIS A 212 -8.87 8.31 13.95
CA HIS A 212 -10.01 7.84 14.74
C HIS A 212 -9.91 8.34 16.19
N PRO A 213 -10.91 9.12 16.70
CA PRO A 213 -10.85 9.73 18.03
C PRO A 213 -10.65 8.74 19.19
N ALA A 214 -11.17 7.52 19.05
CA ALA A 214 -11.05 6.48 20.08
C ALA A 214 -9.63 5.86 20.18
N TYR A 215 -8.73 6.16 19.24
CA TYR A 215 -7.37 5.64 19.25
C TYR A 215 -6.39 6.66 19.88
N CYS A 216 -6.80 7.15 21.04
CA CYS A 216 -6.05 8.10 21.85
C CYS A 216 -6.28 7.76 23.33
N ASP A 217 -5.23 7.60 24.12
CA ASP A 217 -5.36 7.46 25.56
C ASP A 217 -5.57 8.84 26.19
N PRO A 218 -6.41 8.95 27.22
CA PRO A 218 -6.64 10.21 27.91
C PRO A 218 -5.36 10.66 28.67
N PRO A 219 -5.22 11.95 28.96
CA PRO A 219 -3.98 12.51 29.55
C PRO A 219 -3.54 11.86 30.84
N ASP A 220 -4.46 11.42 31.68
CA ASP A 220 -4.21 10.75 32.96
C ASP A 220 -3.62 9.34 32.82
N MET A 221 -3.74 8.73 31.66
CA MET A 221 -3.12 7.44 31.35
C MET A 221 -1.72 7.58 30.74
N VAL A 222 -1.30 8.77 30.33
CA VAL A 222 0.01 9.01 29.71
C VAL A 222 1.02 9.33 30.79
N PRO A 223 2.13 8.55 30.98
CA PRO A 223 3.17 8.86 31.96
C PRO A 223 3.78 10.23 31.74
N ALA A 224 4.10 10.95 32.80
CA ALA A 224 4.65 12.31 32.72
C ALA A 224 6.00 12.39 31.98
N ASP A 225 6.78 11.31 32.02
CA ASP A 225 8.07 11.18 31.34
C ASP A 225 7.96 10.56 29.93
N PHE A 226 6.75 10.24 29.47
CA PHE A 226 6.53 9.51 28.22
C PHE A 226 7.18 10.17 27.01
N GLU A 227 7.12 11.50 26.92
CA GLU A 227 7.70 12.26 25.81
C GLU A 227 9.21 12.05 25.69
N SER A 228 9.92 11.95 26.81
CA SER A 228 11.37 11.70 26.83
C SER A 228 11.76 10.28 26.38
N THR A 229 10.81 9.35 26.36
CA THR A 229 11.00 7.94 25.97
C THR A 229 10.68 7.67 24.50
N LEU A 230 10.29 8.69 23.72
CA LEU A 230 9.94 8.52 22.31
C LEU A 230 11.16 8.12 21.49
N SER A 231 11.00 7.07 20.70
CA SER A 231 11.96 6.68 19.66
C SER A 231 12.03 7.74 18.56
N ASP A 232 13.08 7.72 17.74
CA ASP A 232 13.19 8.67 16.63
C ASP A 232 12.10 8.47 15.59
N TYR A 233 11.66 7.24 15.36
CA TYR A 233 10.46 6.94 14.54
C TYR A 233 9.20 7.59 15.13
N GLU A 234 8.97 7.49 16.45
CA GLU A 234 7.77 8.09 17.08
C GLU A 234 7.81 9.61 17.05
N LYS A 235 8.98 10.23 17.22
CA LYS A 235 9.16 11.68 17.02
C LYS A 235 8.83 12.07 15.58
N GLN A 236 9.30 11.28 14.60
CA GLN A 236 9.06 11.54 13.19
C GLN A 236 7.57 11.46 12.84
N ILE A 237 6.86 10.38 13.20
CA ILE A 237 5.42 10.26 12.91
C ILE A 237 4.58 11.29 13.68
N ARG A 238 5.04 11.72 14.86
CA ARG A 238 4.42 12.80 15.61
C ARG A 238 4.46 14.12 14.83
N GLU A 239 5.60 14.45 14.24
CA GLU A 239 5.76 15.64 13.40
C GLU A 239 4.98 15.52 12.09
N ASP A 240 5.10 14.40 11.40
CA ASP A 240 4.48 14.15 10.07
C ASP A 240 2.95 14.21 10.13
N TYR A 241 2.35 13.72 11.21
CA TYR A 241 0.89 13.60 11.36
C TYR A 241 0.32 14.44 12.50
N ALA A 242 1.11 15.31 13.11
CA ALA A 242 0.72 16.17 14.25
C ALA A 242 0.09 15.36 15.41
N LEU A 243 0.67 14.21 15.76
CA LEU A 243 0.10 13.31 16.77
C LEU A 243 0.25 13.85 18.18
N THR A 244 -0.76 13.59 18.99
CA THR A 244 -0.72 13.83 20.44
C THR A 244 0.06 12.74 21.17
N LEU A 245 0.54 13.04 22.38
CA LEU A 245 1.17 12.02 23.24
C LEU A 245 0.21 10.89 23.61
N GLY A 246 -1.09 11.19 23.75
CA GLY A 246 -2.13 10.19 24.00
C GLY A 246 -2.29 9.19 22.85
N GLN A 247 -2.19 9.65 21.60
CA GLN A 247 -2.21 8.79 20.42
C GLN A 247 -0.97 7.89 20.35
N LEU A 248 0.21 8.44 20.58
CA LEU A 248 1.47 7.68 20.61
C LEU A 248 1.48 6.65 21.74
N HIS A 249 0.96 7.01 22.92
CA HIS A 249 0.85 6.10 24.05
C HIS A 249 -0.13 4.95 23.75
N TRP A 250 -1.31 5.27 23.18
CA TRP A 250 -2.27 4.28 22.71
C TRP A 250 -1.67 3.32 21.69
N ARG A 251 -0.92 3.86 20.70
CA ARG A 251 -0.21 3.08 19.69
C ARG A 251 0.75 2.10 20.34
N ARG A 252 1.68 2.58 21.17
CA ARG A 252 2.70 1.75 21.85
C ARG A 252 2.07 0.67 22.72
N ARG A 253 1.04 1.00 23.48
CA ARG A 253 0.29 0.07 24.33
C ARG A 253 -0.43 -1.01 23.50
N THR A 254 -1.04 -0.62 22.40
CA THR A 254 -1.77 -1.53 21.51
C THR A 254 -0.81 -2.45 20.77
N GLU A 255 0.30 -1.93 20.27
CA GLU A 255 1.36 -2.70 19.62
C GLU A 255 1.95 -3.75 20.58
N LYS A 256 2.25 -3.35 21.81
CA LYS A 256 2.72 -4.26 22.86
C LYS A 256 1.69 -5.36 23.18
N ARG A 257 0.41 -5.04 23.21
CA ARG A 257 -0.68 -5.99 23.42
C ARG A 257 -0.82 -7.00 22.28
N ILE A 258 -0.62 -6.54 21.04
CA ILE A 258 -0.64 -7.40 19.85
C ILE A 258 0.62 -8.27 19.78
N GLY A 259 1.74 -7.80 20.35
CA GLY A 259 3.02 -8.52 20.42
C GLY A 259 3.81 -8.50 19.09
N SER A 260 3.40 -7.69 18.12
CA SER A 260 4.05 -7.60 16.82
C SER A 260 3.77 -6.24 16.18
N SER A 261 4.82 -5.50 15.83
CA SER A 261 4.75 -4.22 15.12
C SER A 261 4.12 -4.40 13.73
N TYR A 262 4.49 -5.47 13.06
CA TYR A 262 3.90 -5.84 11.78
C TYR A 262 2.38 -6.05 11.85
N LYS A 263 1.90 -6.89 12.79
CA LYS A 263 0.45 -7.11 12.98
C LYS A 263 -0.26 -5.82 13.37
N PHE A 264 0.37 -4.97 14.18
CA PHE A 264 -0.17 -3.67 14.51
C PHE A 264 -0.38 -2.82 13.25
N ARG A 265 0.64 -2.65 12.43
CA ARG A 265 0.57 -1.81 11.21
C ARG A 265 -0.46 -2.33 10.21
N ARG A 266 -0.59 -3.64 10.06
CA ARG A 266 -1.60 -4.25 9.20
C ARG A 266 -3.03 -3.97 9.68
N GLU A 267 -3.27 -4.07 10.98
CA GLU A 267 -4.60 -3.86 11.57
C GLU A 267 -4.91 -2.36 11.80
N TYR A 268 -3.88 -1.57 12.05
CA TYR A 268 -3.95 -0.15 12.36
C TYR A 268 -2.91 0.64 11.53
N PRO A 269 -3.06 0.66 10.20
CA PRO A 269 -2.11 1.38 9.35
C PRO A 269 -2.14 2.88 9.62
N GLY A 270 -0.97 3.53 9.56
CA GLY A 270 -0.81 4.97 9.67
C GLY A 270 -0.73 5.68 8.32
N ASN A 271 -0.48 4.92 7.25
CA ASN A 271 -0.39 5.39 5.87
C ASN A 271 -0.53 4.19 4.90
N LEU A 272 -0.46 4.46 3.59
CA LEU A 272 -0.54 3.39 2.57
C LEU A 272 0.63 2.41 2.63
N ASP A 273 1.81 2.88 3.01
CA ASP A 273 3.00 2.01 3.07
C ASP A 273 2.87 0.99 4.20
N ASP A 274 2.32 1.39 5.35
CA ASP A 274 2.01 0.48 6.46
C ASP A 274 1.02 -0.62 6.07
N CYS A 275 0.07 -0.32 5.18
CA CYS A 275 -0.92 -1.30 4.71
C CYS A 275 -0.28 -2.47 3.97
N PHE A 276 0.83 -2.23 3.31
CA PHE A 276 1.43 -3.16 2.36
C PHE A 276 2.79 -3.69 2.81
N LEU A 277 3.01 -3.70 4.13
CA LEU A 277 4.12 -4.41 4.74
C LEU A 277 3.92 -5.92 4.63
N ASP A 278 4.97 -6.63 4.30
CA ASP A 278 4.93 -8.08 4.29
C ASP A 278 5.39 -8.65 5.64
N ARG A 279 4.71 -9.65 6.07
CA ARG A 279 4.84 -10.65 7.18
C ARG A 279 5.81 -10.38 8.34
N GLU A 280 5.46 -10.93 9.51
CA GLU A 280 6.38 -11.21 10.62
C GLU A 280 7.63 -11.93 10.12
N GLY A 281 8.81 -11.30 10.25
CA GLY A 281 10.07 -11.87 9.84
C GLY A 281 10.58 -11.36 8.49
N GLY A 282 10.41 -10.07 8.17
CA GLY A 282 11.12 -9.42 7.07
C GLY A 282 12.61 -9.79 7.11
N PHE A 283 13.23 -10.02 5.94
CA PHE A 283 14.65 -10.30 5.88
C PHE A 283 15.48 -9.13 6.42
N PHE A 284 15.01 -7.91 6.21
CA PHE A 284 15.59 -6.70 6.77
C PHE A 284 14.79 -6.20 7.98
N GLU A 285 15.48 -5.68 8.97
CA GLU A 285 14.89 -5.11 10.17
C GLU A 285 14.17 -3.80 9.85
N ASP A 286 12.92 -3.67 10.31
CA ASP A 286 12.08 -2.49 10.04
C ASP A 286 12.71 -1.19 10.57
N GLU A 287 13.47 -1.26 11.67
CA GLU A 287 14.18 -0.14 12.25
C GLU A 287 15.23 0.43 11.27
N LEU A 288 15.99 -0.43 10.61
CA LEU A 288 17.01 -0.03 9.64
C LEU A 288 16.40 0.62 8.38
N LEU A 289 15.27 0.12 7.94
CA LEU A 289 14.56 0.66 6.76
C LEU A 289 13.73 1.91 7.11
N GLY A 290 13.32 2.06 8.38
CA GLY A 290 12.53 3.19 8.87
C GLY A 290 13.31 4.52 8.88
N ASP A 291 14.61 4.47 9.08
CA ASP A 291 15.49 5.65 9.11
C ASP A 291 15.84 6.16 7.69
N ILE A 292 15.54 5.40 6.65
CA ILE A 292 15.86 5.77 5.26
C ILE A 292 14.82 6.75 4.72
N HIS A 293 15.29 7.88 4.20
CA HIS A 293 14.43 8.83 3.49
C HIS A 293 14.02 8.29 2.12
N VAL A 294 12.70 8.17 1.90
CA VAL A 294 12.14 7.62 0.65
C VAL A 294 11.79 8.73 -0.32
N VAL A 295 12.31 8.64 -1.54
CA VAL A 295 11.96 9.54 -2.65
C VAL A 295 11.05 8.84 -3.66
N GLU A 296 10.04 9.57 -4.14
CA GLU A 296 9.12 9.03 -5.13
C GLU A 296 9.81 8.80 -6.47
N HIS A 297 9.52 7.66 -7.08
CA HIS A 297 9.96 7.37 -8.44
C HIS A 297 9.13 8.17 -9.43
N ASN A 298 9.78 8.85 -10.38
CA ASN A 298 9.05 9.60 -11.42
C ASN A 298 8.47 8.61 -12.43
N LEU A 299 7.18 8.30 -12.32
CA LEU A 299 6.46 7.39 -13.22
C LEU A 299 5.95 8.09 -14.49
N HIS A 300 6.07 9.43 -14.59
CA HIS A 300 5.52 10.20 -15.70
C HIS A 300 6.56 10.46 -16.79
N GLY A 301 6.24 10.06 -18.02
CA GLY A 301 7.06 10.19 -19.22
C GLY A 301 7.99 8.99 -19.45
N ASN A 302 8.84 9.07 -20.47
CA ASN A 302 9.79 8.02 -20.85
C ASN A 302 10.97 7.82 -19.85
N GLN A 303 10.87 8.32 -18.63
CA GLN A 303 11.90 8.18 -17.60
C GLN A 303 11.54 7.05 -16.65
N HIS A 304 12.06 5.87 -16.93
CA HIS A 304 11.96 4.69 -16.04
C HIS A 304 12.91 4.78 -14.84
N GLY A 305 13.74 5.84 -14.76
CA GLY A 305 14.76 6.01 -13.76
C GLY A 305 14.54 7.19 -12.83
N ARG A 306 15.09 7.10 -11.62
CA ARG A 306 15.15 8.16 -10.63
C ARG A 306 16.60 8.57 -10.37
N GLU A 307 16.95 9.80 -10.77
CA GLU A 307 18.20 10.44 -10.34
C GLU A 307 18.00 11.06 -8.96
N ILE A 308 18.69 10.50 -7.97
CA ILE A 308 18.74 11.02 -6.60
C ILE A 308 19.82 12.10 -6.52
N GLU A 309 20.98 11.78 -7.08
CA GLU A 309 22.12 12.70 -7.14
C GLU A 309 22.83 12.63 -8.50
N PRO A 310 23.14 13.77 -9.16
CA PRO A 310 23.90 13.76 -10.40
C PRO A 310 25.36 13.32 -10.17
N PRO A 311 26.06 12.80 -11.20
CA PRO A 311 27.43 12.38 -11.08
C PRO A 311 28.38 13.53 -10.72
N HIS A 312 29.28 13.27 -9.75
CA HIS A 312 30.35 14.20 -9.40
C HIS A 312 31.62 13.88 -10.20
N PRO A 313 32.32 14.86 -10.80
CA PRO A 313 33.45 14.61 -11.71
C PRO A 313 34.60 13.79 -11.11
N HIS A 314 34.81 13.85 -9.80
CA HIS A 314 35.93 13.16 -9.13
C HIS A 314 35.48 11.94 -8.34
N ASP A 315 34.20 11.54 -8.42
CA ASP A 315 33.72 10.34 -7.76
C ASP A 315 33.76 9.14 -8.70
N ARG A 316 33.74 7.95 -8.12
CA ARG A 316 33.63 6.68 -8.82
C ARG A 316 32.30 6.02 -8.43
N TYR A 317 31.79 5.21 -9.31
CA TYR A 317 30.48 4.59 -9.12
C TYR A 317 30.53 3.10 -9.40
N VAL A 318 29.66 2.38 -8.74
CA VAL A 318 29.37 0.98 -9.02
C VAL A 318 27.90 0.84 -9.39
N ILE A 319 27.58 -0.12 -10.24
CA ILE A 319 26.22 -0.43 -10.67
C ILE A 319 25.95 -1.91 -10.42
N GLY A 320 24.88 -2.20 -9.71
CA GLY A 320 24.28 -3.54 -9.65
C GLY A 320 23.16 -3.64 -10.66
N VAL A 321 23.09 -4.76 -11.38
CA VAL A 321 22.09 -4.96 -12.44
C VAL A 321 21.44 -6.32 -12.27
N ASP A 322 20.12 -6.32 -12.15
CA ASP A 322 19.26 -7.48 -12.28
C ASP A 322 18.59 -7.49 -13.66
N ILE A 323 18.45 -8.66 -14.30
CA ILE A 323 18.09 -8.78 -15.70
C ILE A 323 16.83 -9.63 -15.88
N GLY A 324 15.69 -8.98 -16.12
CA GLY A 324 14.43 -9.62 -16.49
C GLY A 324 14.33 -9.99 -17.97
N GLY A 325 13.32 -10.78 -18.30
CA GLY A 325 13.07 -11.27 -19.68
C GLY A 325 12.47 -10.25 -20.64
N GLY A 326 11.96 -9.11 -20.18
CA GLY A 326 11.38 -8.06 -21.01
C GLY A 326 10.00 -8.37 -21.60
N VAL A 327 9.27 -9.33 -21.02
CA VAL A 327 7.96 -9.80 -21.52
C VAL A 327 6.78 -9.31 -20.66
N GLY A 328 7.01 -8.34 -19.78
CA GLY A 328 5.97 -7.75 -18.92
C GLY A 328 5.81 -8.44 -17.55
N GLY A 329 6.62 -9.45 -17.24
CA GLY A 329 6.76 -10.08 -15.93
C GLY A 329 7.79 -9.35 -15.06
N ASP A 330 8.88 -10.05 -14.69
CA ASP A 330 9.97 -9.51 -13.87
C ASP A 330 10.64 -8.30 -14.51
N TYR A 331 11.08 -7.38 -13.67
CA TYR A 331 11.76 -6.17 -14.11
C TYR A 331 13.23 -6.44 -14.40
N SER A 332 13.77 -5.75 -15.41
CA SER A 332 15.20 -5.44 -15.43
C SER A 332 15.40 -4.21 -14.54
N ALA A 333 16.31 -4.28 -13.58
CA ALA A 333 16.57 -3.20 -12.62
C ALA A 333 18.06 -2.87 -12.54
N LEU A 334 18.38 -1.61 -12.25
CA LEU A 334 19.75 -1.17 -11.95
C LEU A 334 19.76 -0.20 -10.77
N CYS A 335 20.84 -0.25 -10.00
CA CYS A 335 21.10 0.63 -8.87
C CYS A 335 22.53 1.14 -8.96
N VAL A 336 22.72 2.47 -8.93
CA VAL A 336 24.02 3.14 -8.94
C VAL A 336 24.38 3.62 -7.55
N VAL A 337 25.54 3.26 -7.07
CA VAL A 337 26.06 3.65 -5.75
C VAL A 337 27.36 4.45 -5.90
N SER A 338 27.45 5.58 -5.23
CA SER A 338 28.66 6.38 -5.10
C SER A 338 29.69 5.64 -4.25
N VAL A 339 30.93 5.57 -4.70
CA VAL A 339 32.03 4.93 -3.96
C VAL A 339 32.44 5.78 -2.74
N SER A 340 32.41 7.10 -2.90
CA SER A 340 32.85 8.03 -1.85
C SER A 340 31.83 8.17 -0.71
N THR A 341 30.54 8.31 -1.04
CA THR A 341 29.49 8.52 -0.04
C THR A 341 28.79 7.24 0.39
N ARG A 342 28.92 6.19 -0.38
CA ARG A 342 28.19 4.92 -0.23
C ARG A 342 26.67 5.08 -0.30
N GLN A 343 26.17 6.17 -0.92
CA GLN A 343 24.75 6.42 -1.10
C GLN A 343 24.29 5.93 -2.47
N VAL A 344 23.03 5.54 -2.55
CA VAL A 344 22.35 5.30 -3.82
C VAL A 344 22.13 6.65 -4.50
N VAL A 345 22.58 6.79 -5.75
CA VAL A 345 22.51 8.05 -6.50
C VAL A 345 21.60 7.99 -7.72
N TYR A 346 21.30 6.78 -8.21
CA TYR A 346 20.39 6.56 -9.33
C TYR A 346 19.82 5.14 -9.28
N THR A 347 18.54 5.02 -9.61
CA THR A 347 17.86 3.72 -9.80
C THR A 347 17.02 3.74 -11.07
N GLU A 348 16.85 2.60 -11.72
CA GLU A 348 15.95 2.43 -12.86
C GLU A 348 15.41 1.02 -12.93
N ARG A 349 14.14 0.85 -13.38
CA ARG A 349 13.55 -0.46 -13.64
C ARG A 349 12.62 -0.44 -14.85
N ASN A 350 12.59 -1.54 -15.61
CA ASN A 350 11.76 -1.67 -16.80
C ASN A 350 11.43 -3.15 -17.07
N ASN A 351 10.17 -3.53 -17.19
CA ASN A 351 9.75 -4.91 -17.45
C ASN A 351 9.40 -5.20 -18.92
N ARG A 352 9.62 -4.22 -19.83
CA ARG A 352 9.36 -4.35 -21.28
C ARG A 352 10.59 -4.14 -22.16
N ILE A 353 11.76 -4.08 -21.55
CA ILE A 353 13.03 -3.92 -22.26
C ILE A 353 13.73 -5.27 -22.42
N THR A 354 14.20 -5.58 -23.63
CA THR A 354 14.95 -6.83 -23.87
C THR A 354 16.32 -6.78 -23.20
N PRO A 355 16.92 -7.94 -22.82
CA PRO A 355 18.25 -7.96 -22.18
C PRO A 355 19.35 -7.23 -22.97
N ALA A 356 19.37 -7.33 -24.31
CA ALA A 356 20.32 -6.60 -25.16
C ALA A 356 20.08 -5.08 -25.12
N ALA A 357 18.82 -4.63 -25.24
CA ALA A 357 18.48 -3.21 -25.13
C ALA A 357 18.77 -2.66 -23.72
N TRP A 358 18.59 -3.50 -22.69
CA TRP A 358 18.95 -3.17 -21.31
C TRP A 358 20.47 -2.97 -21.15
N ALA A 359 21.31 -3.77 -21.82
CA ALA A 359 22.76 -3.59 -21.83
C ALA A 359 23.14 -2.19 -22.38
N HIS A 360 22.56 -1.76 -23.50
CA HIS A 360 22.76 -0.40 -24.03
C HIS A 360 22.34 0.68 -23.03
N ARG A 361 21.20 0.48 -22.36
CA ARG A 361 20.72 1.44 -21.35
C ARG A 361 21.67 1.51 -20.15
N VAL A 362 22.10 0.38 -19.62
CA VAL A 362 23.06 0.32 -18.51
C VAL A 362 24.38 0.99 -18.89
N ILE A 363 24.89 0.77 -20.12
CA ILE A 363 26.11 1.42 -20.60
C ILE A 363 25.96 2.95 -20.66
N GLN A 364 24.81 3.46 -21.11
CA GLN A 364 24.54 4.90 -21.11
C GLN A 364 24.59 5.48 -19.69
N VAL A 365 23.95 4.81 -18.72
CA VAL A 365 23.99 5.23 -17.32
C VAL A 365 25.41 5.10 -16.75
N ALA A 366 26.12 4.00 -17.01
CA ALA A 366 27.47 3.76 -16.54
C ALA A 366 28.46 4.81 -17.11
N SER A 367 28.32 5.15 -18.38
CA SER A 367 29.14 6.20 -19.02
C SER A 367 28.88 7.57 -18.42
N ARG A 368 27.62 7.89 -18.10
CA ARG A 368 27.25 9.13 -17.40
C ARG A 368 27.84 9.19 -15.99
N TYR A 369 27.85 8.07 -15.27
CA TYR A 369 28.42 7.94 -13.94
C TYR A 369 29.91 7.54 -13.99
N ASN A 370 30.71 8.29 -14.75
CA ASN A 370 32.17 8.22 -14.83
C ASN A 370 32.73 6.83 -15.17
N GLN A 371 32.10 6.13 -16.14
CA GLN A 371 32.46 4.76 -16.51
C GLN A 371 32.36 3.81 -15.33
N ALA A 372 31.21 3.79 -14.65
CA ALA A 372 30.96 3.01 -13.45
C ALA A 372 31.31 1.51 -13.63
N LEU A 373 31.76 0.85 -12.58
CA LEU A 373 31.96 -0.60 -12.58
C LEU A 373 30.60 -1.31 -12.50
N VAL A 374 30.28 -2.15 -13.48
CA VAL A 374 28.98 -2.81 -13.60
C VAL A 374 29.05 -4.26 -13.17
N LEU A 375 28.28 -4.65 -12.17
CA LEU A 375 28.04 -6.04 -11.76
C LEU A 375 26.67 -6.46 -12.25
N GLY A 376 26.60 -7.27 -13.30
CA GLY A 376 25.41 -7.96 -13.77
C GLY A 376 25.54 -9.47 -13.55
N GLU A 377 24.41 -10.13 -13.30
CA GLU A 377 24.43 -11.59 -13.23
C GLU A 377 24.63 -12.23 -14.61
N SER A 378 25.15 -13.43 -14.63
CA SER A 378 25.36 -14.20 -15.87
C SER A 378 24.39 -15.36 -16.06
N ASN A 379 23.40 -15.50 -15.17
CA ASN A 379 22.36 -16.53 -15.26
C ASN A 379 21.33 -16.17 -16.34
N ASN A 380 20.69 -17.15 -16.93
CA ASN A 380 19.55 -16.97 -17.84
C ASN A 380 19.73 -15.81 -18.84
N HIS A 381 18.97 -14.74 -18.66
CA HIS A 381 18.99 -13.53 -19.52
C HIS A 381 20.27 -12.70 -19.36
N GLY A 382 21.03 -12.88 -18.28
CA GLY A 382 22.27 -12.19 -18.00
C GLY A 382 23.38 -12.51 -19.00
N HIS A 383 23.39 -13.69 -19.59
CA HIS A 383 24.33 -14.04 -20.66
C HIS A 383 24.19 -13.12 -21.88
N ALA A 384 22.96 -12.85 -22.33
CA ALA A 384 22.70 -11.95 -23.45
C ALA A 384 23.10 -10.52 -23.12
N PHE A 385 22.83 -10.06 -21.90
CA PHE A 385 23.23 -8.76 -21.39
C PHE A 385 24.77 -8.58 -21.41
N LEU A 386 25.51 -9.52 -20.82
CA LEU A 386 26.98 -9.44 -20.74
C LEU A 386 27.64 -9.52 -22.12
N LEU A 387 27.14 -10.38 -23.01
CA LEU A 387 27.59 -10.48 -24.38
C LEU A 387 27.44 -9.15 -25.12
N GLU A 388 26.24 -8.57 -25.04
CA GLU A 388 25.95 -7.29 -25.69
C GLU A 388 26.80 -6.15 -25.12
N ALA A 389 26.92 -6.05 -23.79
CA ALA A 389 27.79 -5.06 -23.15
C ALA A 389 29.24 -5.17 -23.60
N THR A 390 29.76 -6.40 -23.74
CA THR A 390 31.12 -6.65 -24.24
C THR A 390 31.24 -6.28 -25.73
N THR A 391 30.27 -6.64 -26.53
CA THR A 391 30.22 -6.33 -27.98
C THR A 391 30.19 -4.80 -28.23
N CYS A 392 29.51 -4.06 -27.38
CA CYS A 392 29.51 -2.58 -27.39
C CYS A 392 30.84 -1.98 -26.90
N GLY A 393 31.82 -2.80 -26.53
CA GLY A 393 33.16 -2.36 -26.10
C GLY A 393 33.20 -1.86 -24.65
N TYR A 394 32.17 -2.08 -23.83
CA TYR A 394 32.22 -1.71 -22.43
C TYR A 394 33.16 -2.61 -21.65
N ARG A 395 34.16 -2.02 -20.98
CA ARG A 395 35.28 -2.78 -20.34
C ARG A 395 35.15 -2.85 -18.83
N ASN A 396 34.42 -1.95 -18.18
CA ASN A 396 34.30 -1.91 -16.73
C ASN A 396 33.17 -2.83 -16.22
N LEU A 397 33.27 -4.12 -16.61
CA LEU A 397 32.41 -5.16 -16.10
C LEU A 397 33.09 -5.83 -14.90
N TRP A 398 32.34 -6.07 -13.83
CA TRP A 398 32.84 -6.75 -12.66
C TRP A 398 33.14 -8.22 -12.98
N ALA A 399 34.26 -8.65 -12.47
CA ALA A 399 34.62 -10.07 -12.43
C ALA A 399 35.11 -10.42 -11.02
N ASN A 400 34.86 -11.64 -10.59
CA ASN A 400 35.29 -12.13 -9.29
C ASN A 400 36.83 -11.98 -9.14
N PRO A 401 37.30 -11.23 -8.14
CA PRO A 401 38.74 -10.95 -7.99
C PRO A 401 39.64 -12.17 -7.90
N ARG A 402 39.11 -13.33 -7.48
CA ARG A 402 39.89 -14.58 -7.32
C ARG A 402 39.85 -15.48 -8.56
N THR A 403 38.70 -15.52 -9.26
CA THR A 403 38.45 -16.48 -10.33
C THR A 403 38.40 -15.83 -11.72
N GLY A 404 38.30 -14.52 -11.82
CA GLY A 404 38.12 -13.80 -13.07
C GLY A 404 36.75 -14.02 -13.76
N LYS A 405 35.82 -14.71 -13.11
CA LYS A 405 34.51 -15.07 -13.68
C LYS A 405 33.46 -14.01 -13.37
N PRO A 406 32.43 -13.83 -14.25
CA PRO A 406 31.31 -12.99 -13.96
C PRO A 406 30.48 -13.52 -12.76
N TRP A 407 29.58 -12.70 -12.25
CA TRP A 407 28.72 -13.11 -11.17
C TRP A 407 27.68 -14.16 -11.62
N VAL A 408 27.57 -15.22 -10.81
CA VAL A 408 26.54 -16.25 -10.96
C VAL A 408 25.69 -16.24 -9.72
N THR A 409 24.39 -15.99 -9.89
CA THR A 409 23.42 -16.02 -8.78
C THR A 409 23.09 -17.47 -8.44
N THR A 410 23.58 -17.90 -7.29
CA THR A 410 23.27 -19.15 -6.61
C THR A 410 22.64 -18.83 -5.27
N LEU A 411 22.09 -19.82 -4.57
CA LEU A 411 21.58 -19.64 -3.22
C LEU A 411 22.60 -18.92 -2.31
N GLN A 412 23.84 -19.38 -2.32
CA GLN A 412 24.91 -18.83 -1.47
C GLN A 412 25.32 -17.41 -1.87
N SER A 413 25.43 -17.12 -3.17
CA SER A 413 25.81 -15.79 -3.64
C SER A 413 24.66 -14.78 -3.48
N LYS A 414 23.39 -15.20 -3.60
CA LYS A 414 22.22 -14.37 -3.29
C LYS A 414 22.23 -13.96 -1.83
N LEU A 415 22.46 -14.91 -0.92
CA LEU A 415 22.61 -14.63 0.51
C LEU A 415 23.75 -13.64 0.78
N ASP A 416 24.96 -13.88 0.22
CA ASP A 416 26.11 -12.98 0.39
C ASP A 416 25.83 -11.56 -0.10
N ALA A 417 25.07 -11.38 -1.19
CA ALA A 417 24.70 -10.08 -1.68
C ALA A 417 23.71 -9.38 -0.73
N PHE A 418 22.66 -10.07 -0.26
CA PHE A 418 21.68 -9.50 0.67
C PHE A 418 22.24 -9.25 2.06
N ASP A 419 23.14 -10.11 2.58
CA ASP A 419 23.82 -9.87 3.85
C ASP A 419 24.75 -8.65 3.74
N THR A 420 25.45 -8.48 2.62
CA THR A 420 26.25 -7.26 2.36
C THR A 420 25.39 -6.00 2.34
N LEU A 421 24.20 -6.08 1.75
CA LEU A 421 23.24 -4.96 1.77
C LEU A 421 22.73 -4.69 3.18
N ARG A 422 22.40 -5.73 3.97
CA ARG A 422 21.95 -5.58 5.37
C ARG A 422 22.98 -4.82 6.21
N GLU A 423 24.26 -5.18 6.11
CA GLU A 423 25.36 -4.46 6.77
C GLU A 423 25.46 -3.00 6.32
N SER A 424 25.05 -2.71 5.08
CA SER A 424 25.12 -1.38 4.48
C SER A 424 23.91 -0.49 4.80
N LEU A 425 22.77 -1.06 5.23
CA LEU A 425 21.55 -0.28 5.53
C LEU A 425 21.78 0.80 6.60
N GLN A 426 22.67 0.58 7.54
CA GLN A 426 23.03 1.57 8.59
C GLN A 426 23.63 2.87 8.03
N ILE A 427 24.14 2.85 6.80
CA ILE A 427 24.77 4.02 6.17
C ILE A 427 23.94 4.58 5.01
N ILE A 428 22.93 3.86 4.55
CA ILE A 428 22.02 4.32 3.48
C ILE A 428 21.06 5.34 4.09
N GLN A 429 21.08 6.56 3.58
CA GLN A 429 20.22 7.65 4.05
C GLN A 429 19.02 7.89 3.15
N ILE A 430 19.09 7.49 1.87
CA ILE A 430 18.07 7.81 0.88
C ILE A 430 17.90 6.67 -0.12
N LEU A 431 16.66 6.31 -0.42
CA LEU A 431 16.28 5.33 -1.43
C LEU A 431 15.06 5.80 -2.24
N ASP A 432 14.93 5.30 -3.45
CA ASP A 432 13.69 5.42 -4.19
C ASP A 432 12.62 4.45 -3.65
N ARG A 433 11.37 4.85 -3.81
CA ARG A 433 10.22 4.11 -3.26
C ARG A 433 10.12 2.66 -3.74
N PRO A 434 10.27 2.33 -5.05
CA PRO A 434 10.23 0.94 -5.49
C PRO A 434 11.26 0.05 -4.80
N THR A 435 12.52 0.47 -4.74
CA THR A 435 13.59 -0.31 -4.07
C THR A 435 13.27 -0.47 -2.57
N TRP A 436 12.86 0.60 -1.91
CA TRP A 436 12.51 0.56 -0.48
C TRP A 436 11.33 -0.39 -0.19
N LEU A 437 10.28 -0.38 -1.03
CA LEU A 437 9.13 -1.28 -0.89
C LEU A 437 9.54 -2.75 -1.07
N GLU A 438 10.36 -3.04 -2.08
CA GLU A 438 10.85 -4.40 -2.31
C GLU A 438 11.71 -4.89 -1.14
N LEU A 439 12.65 -4.07 -0.63
CA LEU A 439 13.46 -4.42 0.55
C LEU A 439 12.59 -4.74 1.78
N ARG A 440 11.53 -3.98 1.98
CA ARG A 440 10.58 -4.21 3.08
C ARG A 440 9.72 -5.46 2.90
N SER A 441 9.50 -5.89 1.65
CA SER A 441 8.66 -7.04 1.35
C SER A 441 9.39 -8.38 1.40
N LEU A 442 10.72 -8.38 1.37
CA LEU A 442 11.52 -9.60 1.36
C LEU A 442 11.38 -10.39 2.65
N THR A 443 11.08 -11.68 2.52
CA THR A 443 10.96 -12.63 3.63
C THR A 443 11.76 -13.89 3.36
N ILE A 444 12.08 -14.66 4.39
CA ILE A 444 12.61 -16.01 4.24
C ILE A 444 11.42 -16.98 4.29
N PRO A 445 11.00 -17.59 3.16
CA PRO A 445 9.92 -18.56 3.17
C PRO A 445 10.25 -19.78 4.03
N GLN A 446 9.22 -20.39 4.62
CA GLN A 446 9.39 -21.59 5.44
C GLN A 446 10.13 -22.70 4.68
N GLY A 447 11.23 -23.20 5.24
CA GLY A 447 12.07 -24.22 4.62
C GLY A 447 13.08 -23.69 3.59
N LYS A 448 13.16 -22.38 3.37
CA LYS A 448 14.20 -21.71 2.57
C LYS A 448 15.18 -20.95 3.46
N VAL A 449 16.32 -20.57 2.92
CA VAL A 449 17.36 -19.82 3.63
C VAL A 449 17.64 -18.46 2.98
N ALA A 450 17.28 -18.28 1.69
CA ALA A 450 17.44 -17.01 1.00
C ALA A 450 16.14 -16.18 1.03
N PRO A 451 16.24 -14.84 1.07
CA PRO A 451 15.09 -13.98 0.97
C PRO A 451 14.47 -14.05 -0.43
N GLU A 452 13.14 -13.97 -0.46
CA GLU A 452 12.35 -13.95 -1.69
C GLU A 452 11.24 -12.94 -1.55
N ALA A 453 10.81 -12.39 -2.68
CA ALA A 453 9.58 -11.61 -2.74
C ALA A 453 8.36 -12.50 -2.45
N PRO A 454 7.28 -11.95 -1.87
CA PRO A 454 6.03 -12.66 -1.69
C PRO A 454 5.43 -13.05 -3.06
N LYS A 455 4.52 -14.02 -3.05
CA LYS A 455 3.87 -14.46 -4.30
C LYS A 455 3.18 -13.28 -5.00
N GLY A 456 3.58 -12.97 -6.23
CA GLY A 456 3.11 -11.84 -7.01
C GLY A 456 3.83 -10.52 -6.72
N GLY A 457 4.80 -10.51 -5.80
CA GLY A 457 5.72 -9.39 -5.58
C GLY A 457 6.96 -9.48 -6.46
N HIS A 458 7.81 -8.44 -6.36
CA HIS A 458 9.07 -8.32 -7.09
C HIS A 458 10.23 -8.12 -6.12
N ASP A 459 11.43 -8.63 -6.47
CA ASP A 459 12.70 -8.41 -5.75
C ASP A 459 13.80 -7.86 -6.67
N ASP A 460 13.47 -7.46 -7.87
CA ASP A 460 14.41 -7.06 -8.94
C ASP A 460 15.19 -5.79 -8.56
N ALA A 461 14.53 -4.74 -8.05
CA ALA A 461 15.19 -3.51 -7.60
C ALA A 461 15.98 -3.75 -6.30
N ALA A 462 15.48 -4.57 -5.39
CA ALA A 462 16.19 -4.98 -4.19
C ALA A 462 17.44 -5.79 -4.54
N MET A 463 17.35 -6.71 -5.51
CA MET A 463 18.48 -7.50 -6.00
C MET A 463 19.53 -6.62 -6.68
N ALA A 464 19.12 -5.69 -7.54
CA ALA A 464 20.04 -4.72 -8.17
C ALA A 464 20.76 -3.87 -7.11
N CYS A 465 20.06 -3.43 -6.06
CA CYS A 465 20.67 -2.73 -4.93
C CYS A 465 21.68 -3.62 -4.19
N ALA A 466 21.31 -4.86 -3.88
CA ALA A 466 22.21 -5.82 -3.22
C ALA A 466 23.48 -6.10 -4.05
N LEU A 467 23.35 -6.25 -5.38
CA LEU A 467 24.47 -6.42 -6.28
C LEU A 467 25.37 -5.17 -6.34
N ALA A 468 24.80 -3.95 -6.26
CA ALA A 468 25.58 -2.72 -6.21
C ALA A 468 26.45 -2.65 -4.94
N TYR A 469 25.90 -2.94 -3.78
CA TYR A 469 26.67 -2.98 -2.52
C TYR A 469 27.65 -4.14 -2.47
N ARG A 470 27.31 -5.27 -3.07
CA ARG A 470 28.23 -6.38 -3.24
C ARG A 470 29.42 -6.01 -4.14
N CYS A 471 29.18 -5.28 -5.23
CA CYS A 471 30.22 -4.73 -6.09
C CYS A 471 31.10 -3.73 -5.34
N LEU A 472 30.48 -2.84 -4.55
CA LEU A 472 31.18 -1.84 -3.73
C LEU A 472 32.13 -2.48 -2.71
N ARG A 473 31.80 -3.66 -2.16
CA ARG A 473 32.68 -4.40 -1.25
C ARG A 473 33.99 -4.84 -1.91
N ASP A 474 33.95 -5.20 -3.18
CA ASP A 474 35.07 -5.77 -3.94
C ASP A 474 35.97 -4.73 -4.63
N ILE A 475 35.62 -3.43 -4.57
CA ILE A 475 36.47 -2.41 -5.22
C ILE A 475 37.85 -2.32 -4.59
N PRO A 476 38.90 -2.00 -5.39
CA PRO A 476 40.26 -1.85 -4.88
C PRO A 476 40.35 -0.77 -3.81
N PRO A 477 41.23 -0.92 -2.80
CA PRO A 477 41.44 0.10 -1.77
C PRO A 477 41.82 1.47 -2.35
N SER A 478 42.50 1.52 -3.49
CA SER A 478 42.84 2.76 -4.19
C SER A 478 41.64 3.57 -4.69
N TRP A 479 40.45 2.97 -4.77
CA TRP A 479 39.20 3.64 -5.10
C TRP A 479 38.53 4.29 -3.89
N ARG A 480 38.90 3.86 -2.68
CA ARG A 480 38.25 4.30 -1.41
C ARG A 480 38.81 5.62 -0.86
N THR A 481 39.91 6.15 -1.42
CA THR A 481 40.76 7.16 -0.75
C THR A 481 40.42 8.64 -1.04
N GLN A 482 39.28 8.94 -1.67
CA GLN A 482 38.86 10.35 -1.89
C GLN A 482 37.46 10.58 -1.33
N ALA A 483 37.37 10.70 0.00
CA ALA A 483 36.14 11.19 0.64
C ALA A 483 35.99 12.69 0.36
N VAL A 484 34.96 13.08 -0.41
CA VAL A 484 34.60 14.49 -0.63
C VAL A 484 33.71 14.94 0.52
N VAL A 485 34.23 15.75 1.41
CA VAL A 485 33.55 16.29 2.61
C VAL A 485 32.32 17.16 2.29
N SER A 486 32.14 17.59 1.03
CA SER A 486 31.06 18.53 0.63
C SER A 486 29.70 17.89 0.29
N GLN A 487 29.57 16.57 0.31
CA GLN A 487 28.33 15.90 -0.13
C GLN A 487 27.29 15.70 0.95
N ARG A 488 27.68 15.68 2.20
CA ARG A 488 26.76 15.49 3.34
C ARG A 488 25.68 16.59 3.39
N THR A 489 26.09 17.84 3.16
CA THR A 489 25.21 19.01 3.13
C THR A 489 24.14 18.90 2.02
N ARG A 490 24.47 18.29 0.88
CA ARG A 490 23.58 18.20 -0.29
C ARG A 490 22.52 17.12 -0.15
N ILE A 491 22.81 16.03 0.53
CA ILE A 491 21.82 15.00 0.87
C ILE A 491 20.83 15.57 1.90
N ASP A 492 21.32 16.29 2.90
CA ASP A 492 20.47 16.97 3.88
C ASP A 492 19.52 17.99 3.21
N ASP A 493 20.02 18.73 2.21
CA ASP A 493 19.21 19.66 1.40
C ASP A 493 18.15 18.92 0.55
N LEU A 494 18.48 17.78 -0.04
CA LEU A 494 17.53 16.94 -0.79
C LEU A 494 16.46 16.34 0.11
N ILE A 495 16.83 15.87 1.28
CA ILE A 495 15.90 15.40 2.31
C ILE A 495 14.96 16.53 2.73
N ALA A 496 15.49 17.71 3.00
CA ALA A 496 14.71 18.90 3.37
C ALA A 496 13.77 19.34 2.24
N ALA A 497 14.23 19.36 1.00
CA ALA A 497 13.43 19.72 -0.19
C ALA A 497 12.30 18.70 -0.46
N SER A 498 12.56 17.41 -0.27
CA SER A 498 11.55 16.35 -0.42
C SER A 498 10.50 16.43 0.69
N ARG A 499 10.90 16.69 1.94
CA ARG A 499 9.99 16.94 3.07
C ARG A 499 9.08 18.14 2.81
N ALA A 500 9.63 19.25 2.31
CA ALA A 500 8.87 20.46 1.98
C ALA A 500 7.84 20.23 0.85
N ARG A 501 8.12 19.36 -0.12
CA ARG A 501 7.17 18.97 -1.18
C ARG A 501 6.03 18.10 -0.64
N ARG A 502 6.31 17.16 0.27
CA ARG A 502 5.28 16.33 0.94
C ARG A 502 4.27 17.20 1.71
N ILE A 503 4.76 18.20 2.45
CA ILE A 503 3.90 19.13 3.20
C ILE A 503 2.99 19.93 2.25
N ARG A 504 3.50 20.34 1.07
CA ARG A 504 2.69 21.06 0.08
C ARG A 504 1.66 20.18 -0.64
N SER A 505 1.95 18.91 -0.88
CA SER A 505 0.98 17.98 -1.49
C SER A 505 -0.12 17.53 -0.53
N SER A 506 0.13 17.53 0.77
CA SER A 506 -0.89 17.28 1.79
C SER A 506 -1.74 18.53 2.16
N ALA A 507 -1.34 19.72 1.67
CA ALA A 507 -2.00 21.00 1.91
C ALA A 507 -2.81 21.53 0.73
N LEU A 508 -3.03 20.75 -0.34
CA LEU A 508 -3.95 21.13 -1.40
C LEU A 508 -5.38 20.92 -0.89
N PRO A 509 -6.23 21.97 -0.88
CA PRO A 509 -7.64 21.80 -0.54
C PRO A 509 -8.36 20.97 -1.61
N PHE A 510 -9.28 20.18 -1.17
CA PHE A 510 -10.18 19.28 -1.92
C PHE A 510 -10.98 19.99 -3.02
#